data_866802dd5b3ae143f40fabd51437e5ea
#
_entry.id   866802dd5b3ae143f40fabd51437e5ea
#
_cell.length_a   1.000
_cell.length_b   1.000
_cell.length_c   1.000
_cell.angle_alpha   90.00
_cell.angle_beta   90.00
_cell.angle_gamma   90.00
#
_symmetry.space_group_name_H-M   'P 1'
#
loop_
_entity.id
_entity.type
_entity.pdbx_description
1 polymer ?
#
loop_
_entity_poly.entity_id
_entity_poly.type
_entity_poly.pdbx_seq_one_letter_code
_entity_poly.pdbx_strand_id
1 'polypeptide(L)'
;MRTYDDFLMESYQVREKMVADKLRPKYHFLPPHGRWNDINGAVFFNGRYHLGYLQKIRNAPDERDFSSWQHISSRDLLHWTYHTASLDEPLEGKKGDYFNSGDVMDGMEIPTIITNMPRRGICIYQCHDADLSHWTPLAENPVIPIDTDEFPECVIFDPSGWKEGDTYYALIGNKNHRPGYEGDSTSLFKSKDLKQWSYIGPFYKSSRRWTAETEDCACSDFFRFGEKHMLLMHTHHPFNKCQYYIGHYENETFYPEINGQLSHRESLLSGPETLIDDKGRRLFWGWIADARDADEYGWQSIMTLPWHLKPTSENRLNIEPASELQSLRYNPCHVEDLFLEVEQEITVDGLASDCMELKLTIEPHAAQRFGVKLFCSPDLEEQTVIRYDTEQQAFVVDFENASNDKTLSYRCGREVLKSGGLKQTVPFALGDDQALELDIFVDRSVIEIFVNSEVCIVQRVYPMRPDSKEVRLFCEDGRIAVRDIVKWEMDATNPW
;
A
#
# COMPACT_ATOMS: atom_id res chain seq x y z
N MET A 1 25.39 27.66 10.60
CA MET A 1 25.69 26.74 9.48
C MET A 1 25.87 25.39 10.12
N ARG A 2 25.05 24.38 9.78
CA ARG A 2 25.21 23.02 10.31
C ARG A 2 26.56 22.45 9.87
N THR A 3 27.24 21.81 10.77
CA THR A 3 28.51 21.12 10.49
C THR A 3 28.24 19.67 10.10
N TYR A 4 29.24 18.99 9.52
CA TYR A 4 29.19 17.56 9.26
C TYR A 4 28.98 16.75 10.55
N ASP A 5 29.59 17.20 11.65
CA ASP A 5 29.43 16.56 12.97
C ASP A 5 28.00 16.69 13.50
N ASP A 6 27.33 17.84 13.29
CA ASP A 6 25.93 18.02 13.66
C ASP A 6 25.03 17.02 12.90
N PHE A 7 25.29 16.81 11.62
CA PHE A 7 24.57 15.84 10.80
C PHE A 7 24.77 14.39 11.28
N LEU A 8 26.01 14.01 11.60
CA LEU A 8 26.31 12.67 12.12
C LEU A 8 25.64 12.44 13.46
N MET A 9 25.66 13.43 14.37
CA MET A 9 25.02 13.33 15.67
C MET A 9 23.49 13.21 15.57
N GLU A 10 22.87 13.99 14.70
CA GLU A 10 21.43 13.87 14.43
C GLU A 10 21.06 12.48 13.87
N SER A 11 21.82 11.98 12.89
CA SER A 11 21.64 10.65 12.32
C SER A 11 21.78 9.54 13.38
N TYR A 12 22.74 9.66 14.28
CA TYR A 12 22.94 8.71 15.38
C TYR A 12 21.73 8.72 16.35
N GLN A 13 21.29 9.91 16.77
CA GLN A 13 20.14 10.05 17.68
C GLN A 13 18.86 9.47 17.08
N VAL A 14 18.62 9.66 15.78
CA VAL A 14 17.45 9.06 15.09
C VAL A 14 17.53 7.54 15.13
N ARG A 15 18.70 6.96 14.86
CA ARG A 15 18.89 5.49 14.90
C ARG A 15 18.67 4.93 16.31
N GLU A 16 19.17 5.60 17.33
CA GLU A 16 18.92 5.18 18.72
C GLU A 16 17.43 5.12 19.04
N LYS A 17 16.66 6.15 18.62
CA LYS A 17 15.20 6.15 18.80
C LYS A 17 14.55 4.96 18.07
N MET A 18 14.94 4.71 16.81
CA MET A 18 14.40 3.64 15.99
C MET A 18 14.69 2.26 16.58
N VAL A 19 15.89 2.03 17.08
CA VAL A 19 16.28 0.77 17.72
C VAL A 19 15.54 0.55 19.04
N ALA A 20 15.28 1.61 19.78
CA ALA A 20 14.56 1.54 21.06
C ALA A 20 13.06 1.29 20.88
N ASP A 21 12.50 1.59 19.74
CA ASP A 21 11.06 1.40 19.47
C ASP A 21 10.74 -0.08 19.17
N LYS A 22 10.15 -0.74 20.16
CA LYS A 22 9.72 -2.15 20.04
C LYS A 22 8.64 -2.39 18.97
N LEU A 23 7.94 -1.34 18.53
CA LEU A 23 6.89 -1.40 17.51
C LEU A 23 7.45 -1.26 16.09
N ARG A 24 8.75 -0.98 15.93
CA ARG A 24 9.38 -0.85 14.64
C ARG A 24 9.46 -2.21 13.93
N PRO A 25 8.89 -2.34 12.70
CA PRO A 25 8.93 -3.58 11.92
C PRO A 25 10.34 -4.08 11.63
N LYS A 26 10.48 -5.40 11.49
CA LYS A 26 11.75 -6.06 11.17
C LYS A 26 11.90 -6.32 9.69
N TYR A 27 10.83 -6.72 8.99
CA TYR A 27 10.91 -7.12 7.59
C TYR A 27 9.99 -6.34 6.64
N HIS A 28 9.03 -5.58 7.13
CA HIS A 28 8.39 -4.56 6.29
C HIS A 28 9.34 -3.40 6.07
N PHE A 29 9.45 -2.95 4.82
CA PHE A 29 10.29 -1.80 4.52
C PHE A 29 9.81 -0.53 5.22
N LEU A 30 10.74 0.19 5.76
CA LEU A 30 10.57 1.57 6.22
C LEU A 30 11.86 2.37 5.92
N PRO A 31 11.72 3.67 5.64
CA PRO A 31 12.87 4.52 5.38
C PRO A 31 13.85 4.60 6.56
N PRO A 32 15.09 5.01 6.30
CA PRO A 32 16.11 5.18 7.33
C PRO A 32 15.72 6.15 8.44
N HIS A 33 14.85 7.10 8.15
CA HIS A 33 14.35 8.07 9.13
C HIS A 33 13.17 8.88 8.61
N GLY A 34 12.45 9.53 9.51
CA GLY A 34 11.54 10.63 9.24
C GLY A 34 10.17 10.21 8.72
N ARG A 35 9.54 11.14 8.05
CA ARG A 35 8.17 11.01 7.51
C ARG A 35 8.23 10.75 6.02
N TRP A 36 7.41 9.84 5.59
CA TRP A 36 7.22 9.55 4.18
C TRP A 36 5.79 9.14 3.89
N ASN A 37 5.41 9.20 2.63
CA ASN A 37 4.15 8.66 2.11
C ASN A 37 4.36 8.25 0.66
N ASP A 38 3.35 7.74 0.03
CA ASP A 38 3.23 7.28 -1.34
C ASP A 38 4.49 6.64 -1.92
N ILE A 39 4.34 5.46 -2.40
CA ILE A 39 5.32 4.80 -3.25
C ILE A 39 5.10 5.36 -4.65
N ASN A 40 6.15 5.57 -5.41
CA ASN A 40 6.07 6.19 -6.72
C ASN A 40 7.11 5.57 -7.65
N GLY A 41 6.74 5.46 -8.91
CA GLY A 41 7.66 5.11 -9.97
C GLY A 41 8.29 3.73 -9.78
N ALA A 42 7.47 2.73 -9.53
CA ALA A 42 7.91 1.35 -9.48
C ALA A 42 8.31 0.85 -10.87
N VAL A 43 9.53 0.34 -11.04
CA VAL A 43 10.01 -0.21 -12.31
C VAL A 43 11.00 -1.35 -12.11
N PHE A 44 10.88 -2.40 -12.95
CA PHE A 44 11.92 -3.42 -13.05
C PHE A 44 12.90 -3.03 -14.16
N PHE A 45 14.13 -2.76 -13.81
CA PHE A 45 15.16 -2.30 -14.74
C PHE A 45 16.53 -2.91 -14.42
N ASN A 46 17.24 -3.38 -15.44
CA ASN A 46 18.56 -3.99 -15.31
C ASN A 46 18.67 -5.07 -14.22
N GLY A 47 17.66 -5.95 -14.12
CA GLY A 47 17.64 -7.05 -13.15
C GLY A 47 17.45 -6.61 -11.70
N ARG A 48 16.88 -5.44 -11.47
CA ARG A 48 16.54 -4.90 -10.14
C ARG A 48 15.13 -4.31 -10.15
N TYR A 49 14.48 -4.42 -9.03
CA TYR A 49 13.27 -3.70 -8.69
C TYR A 49 13.66 -2.34 -8.16
N HIS A 50 13.17 -1.27 -8.74
CA HIS A 50 13.39 0.10 -8.30
C HIS A 50 12.07 0.70 -7.84
N LEU A 51 12.09 1.37 -6.70
CA LEU A 51 10.95 2.10 -6.15
C LEU A 51 11.37 3.51 -5.73
N GLY A 52 10.52 4.46 -5.98
CA GLY A 52 10.59 5.76 -5.35
C GLY A 52 9.62 5.86 -4.17
N TYR A 53 9.85 6.78 -3.25
CA TYR A 53 8.89 7.17 -2.23
C TYR A 53 9.02 8.66 -1.88
N LEU A 54 7.91 9.28 -1.49
CA LEU A 54 7.91 10.68 -1.09
C LEU A 54 8.44 10.84 0.33
N GLN A 55 9.65 11.37 0.47
CA GLN A 55 10.20 11.79 1.75
C GLN A 55 9.73 13.21 2.06
N LYS A 56 9.07 13.40 3.19
CA LYS A 56 8.69 14.73 3.68
C LYS A 56 9.77 15.29 4.59
N ILE A 57 10.38 16.36 4.16
CA ILE A 57 11.38 17.08 4.93
C ILE A 57 10.70 18.26 5.62
N ARG A 58 10.63 18.22 6.95
CA ARG A 58 10.27 19.35 7.79
C ARG A 58 11.48 20.24 8.01
N ASN A 59 11.24 21.53 8.16
CA ASN A 59 12.24 22.56 8.45
C ASN A 59 13.04 23.09 7.24
N ALA A 60 12.44 23.20 6.07
CA ALA A 60 12.88 24.28 5.20
C ALA A 60 12.80 25.60 5.99
N PRO A 61 13.73 26.54 5.80
CA PRO A 61 13.77 27.80 6.55
C PRO A 61 12.49 28.64 6.49
N ASP A 62 11.50 28.22 5.72
CA ASP A 62 10.22 28.86 5.48
C ASP A 62 8.99 28.10 6.01
N GLU A 63 9.21 27.13 6.91
CA GLU A 63 8.16 26.35 7.60
C GLU A 63 7.23 25.52 6.69
N ARG A 64 7.58 25.27 5.43
CA ARG A 64 6.76 24.48 4.52
C ARG A 64 7.29 23.04 4.38
N ASP A 65 6.35 22.11 4.29
CA ASP A 65 6.70 20.73 3.96
C ASP A 65 7.27 20.68 2.54
N PHE A 66 8.45 20.14 2.43
CA PHE A 66 9.15 19.88 1.19
C PHE A 66 9.08 18.36 0.92
N SER A 67 8.82 17.97 -0.31
CA SER A 67 8.80 16.55 -0.71
C SER A 67 9.82 16.30 -1.81
N SER A 68 10.57 15.22 -1.65
CA SER A 68 11.51 14.70 -2.65
C SER A 68 11.20 13.24 -2.94
N TRP A 69 11.53 12.76 -4.13
CA TRP A 69 11.49 11.33 -4.44
C TRP A 69 12.79 10.68 -4.04
N GLN A 70 12.74 9.90 -2.98
CA GLN A 70 13.84 9.02 -2.62
C GLN A 70 13.86 7.80 -3.52
N HIS A 71 14.99 7.12 -3.61
CA HIS A 71 15.18 5.97 -4.48
C HIS A 71 15.76 4.78 -3.73
N ILE A 72 15.11 3.63 -3.91
CA ILE A 72 15.59 2.34 -3.41
C ILE A 72 15.56 1.31 -4.53
N SER A 73 16.45 0.32 -4.43
CA SER A 73 16.39 -0.82 -5.34
C SER A 73 16.69 -2.14 -4.64
N SER A 74 16.11 -3.22 -5.17
CA SER A 74 16.30 -4.58 -4.67
C SER A 74 16.50 -5.57 -5.81
N ARG A 75 17.18 -6.69 -5.53
CA ARG A 75 17.25 -7.84 -6.44
C ARG A 75 16.26 -8.95 -6.09
N ASP A 76 15.72 -8.89 -4.89
CA ASP A 76 14.91 -9.96 -4.29
C ASP A 76 13.62 -9.46 -3.65
N LEU A 77 13.24 -8.19 -3.85
CA LEU A 77 12.05 -7.54 -3.26
C LEU A 77 12.10 -7.32 -1.75
N LEU A 78 13.12 -7.78 -1.06
CA LEU A 78 13.20 -7.85 0.41
C LEU A 78 14.33 -7.00 0.96
N HIS A 79 15.53 -7.11 0.37
CA HIS A 79 16.71 -6.37 0.80
C HIS A 79 16.94 -5.15 -0.09
N TRP A 80 16.68 -3.98 0.47
CA TRP A 80 16.71 -2.73 -0.26
C TRP A 80 18.03 -1.99 -0.11
N THR A 81 18.58 -1.55 -1.24
CA THR A 81 19.71 -0.62 -1.31
C THR A 81 19.17 0.79 -1.46
N TYR A 82 19.63 1.70 -0.62
CA TYR A 82 19.29 3.12 -0.70
C TYR A 82 20.23 3.83 -1.68
N HIS A 83 19.66 4.67 -2.51
CA HIS A 83 20.37 5.49 -3.49
C HIS A 83 20.22 6.98 -3.15
N THR A 84 20.87 7.84 -3.92
CA THR A 84 20.56 9.27 -3.94
C THR A 84 19.13 9.46 -4.45
N ALA A 85 18.46 10.51 -3.98
CA ALA A 85 17.11 10.83 -4.40
C ALA A 85 17.03 10.96 -5.93
N SER A 86 15.97 10.41 -6.52
CA SER A 86 15.69 10.55 -7.95
C SER A 86 15.35 12.00 -8.31
N LEU A 87 14.51 12.64 -7.49
CA LEU A 87 14.06 14.02 -7.68
C LEU A 87 14.17 14.76 -6.35
N ASP A 88 15.26 15.52 -6.16
CA ASP A 88 15.60 16.15 -4.89
C ASP A 88 15.56 17.68 -4.94
N GLU A 89 15.88 18.29 -6.06
CA GLU A 89 15.91 19.74 -6.16
C GLU A 89 14.69 20.30 -6.88
N PRO A 90 14.01 21.30 -6.28
CA PRO A 90 13.09 22.11 -7.02
C PRO A 90 13.85 22.85 -8.10
N LEU A 91 13.46 22.70 -9.34
CA LEU A 91 14.01 23.46 -10.45
C LEU A 91 14.00 24.95 -10.09
N GLU A 92 15.19 25.55 -9.99
CA GLU A 92 15.39 27.00 -9.78
C GLU A 92 14.70 27.61 -8.55
N GLY A 93 14.94 27.07 -7.35
CA GLY A 93 14.84 27.79 -6.08
C GLY A 93 13.61 28.68 -5.82
N LYS A 94 12.49 28.46 -6.50
CA LYS A 94 11.26 29.16 -6.20
C LYS A 94 10.61 28.52 -4.98
N LYS A 95 10.40 29.35 -3.97
CA LYS A 95 9.71 28.99 -2.75
C LYS A 95 8.39 28.21 -3.04
N GLY A 96 8.37 26.91 -2.69
CA GLY A 96 7.20 26.05 -2.80
C GLY A 96 7.09 25.20 -4.06
N ASP A 97 8.12 25.10 -4.87
CA ASP A 97 8.24 24.03 -5.84
C ASP A 97 8.66 22.75 -5.10
N TYR A 98 7.85 21.71 -5.18
CA TYR A 98 8.12 20.40 -4.60
C TYR A 98 7.53 19.31 -5.49
N PHE A 99 8.04 18.11 -5.37
CA PHE A 99 7.53 16.96 -6.10
C PHE A 99 6.37 16.31 -5.33
N ASN A 100 5.36 15.94 -6.05
CA ASN A 100 4.25 15.15 -5.55
C ASN A 100 4.26 13.77 -6.22
N SER A 101 3.15 13.04 -6.11
CA SER A 101 3.05 11.70 -6.68
C SER A 101 3.19 11.69 -8.20
N GLY A 102 3.53 10.55 -8.72
CA GLY A 102 3.71 10.26 -10.13
C GLY A 102 4.21 8.83 -10.31
N ASP A 103 4.70 8.50 -11.49
CA ASP A 103 4.99 7.14 -11.90
C ASP A 103 6.23 7.07 -12.81
N VAL A 104 6.82 5.88 -12.99
CA VAL A 104 7.71 5.55 -14.11
C VAL A 104 6.89 4.88 -15.19
N MET A 105 6.71 5.59 -16.31
CA MET A 105 5.84 5.19 -17.42
C MET A 105 6.11 3.78 -17.92
N ASP A 106 5.10 2.94 -17.99
CA ASP A 106 5.18 1.57 -18.50
C ASP A 106 5.52 1.52 -20.01
N GLY A 107 6.27 0.51 -20.44
CA GLY A 107 6.59 0.26 -21.86
C GLY A 107 7.63 1.19 -22.48
N MET A 108 8.35 1.96 -21.68
CA MET A 108 9.38 2.89 -22.15
C MET A 108 10.72 2.19 -22.37
N GLU A 109 11.40 2.51 -23.50
CA GLU A 109 12.78 2.06 -23.74
C GLU A 109 13.79 2.79 -22.85
N ILE A 110 13.54 4.09 -22.61
CA ILE A 110 14.30 4.93 -21.70
C ILE A 110 13.40 5.15 -20.48
N PRO A 111 13.82 4.74 -19.27
CA PRO A 111 13.05 5.01 -18.05
C PRO A 111 12.65 6.48 -17.96
N THR A 112 11.37 6.72 -17.83
CA THR A 112 10.77 8.05 -17.92
C THR A 112 9.80 8.26 -16.75
N ILE A 113 10.13 9.18 -15.85
CA ILE A 113 9.26 9.64 -14.77
C ILE A 113 8.25 10.65 -15.33
N ILE A 114 6.99 10.48 -14.96
CA ILE A 114 5.94 11.48 -15.06
C ILE A 114 5.48 11.85 -13.64
N THR A 115 5.54 13.13 -13.27
CA THR A 115 5.27 13.57 -11.90
C THR A 115 4.50 14.87 -11.85
N ASN A 116 3.73 15.05 -10.78
CA ASN A 116 3.02 16.29 -10.50
C ASN A 116 3.88 17.24 -9.65
N MET A 117 4.08 18.44 -10.17
CA MET A 117 4.57 19.57 -9.40
C MET A 117 3.41 20.52 -9.13
N PRO A 118 2.83 20.61 -7.92
CA PRO A 118 1.54 21.23 -7.65
C PRO A 118 1.39 22.70 -8.06
N ARG A 119 2.49 23.39 -8.28
CA ARG A 119 2.49 24.80 -8.73
C ARG A 119 2.87 24.99 -10.20
N ARG A 120 3.25 23.93 -10.87
CA ARG A 120 3.69 23.97 -12.26
C ARG A 120 2.78 23.17 -13.17
N GLY A 121 2.47 21.94 -12.79
CA GLY A 121 1.76 20.95 -13.59
C GLY A 121 2.53 19.64 -13.70
N ILE A 122 2.33 18.93 -14.79
CA ILE A 122 2.99 17.65 -15.03
C ILE A 122 4.35 17.87 -15.68
N CYS A 123 5.36 17.25 -15.08
CA CYS A 123 6.75 17.29 -15.54
C CYS A 123 7.26 15.88 -15.87
N ILE A 124 8.14 15.79 -16.85
CA ILE A 124 8.75 14.54 -17.30
C ILE A 124 10.25 14.61 -17.13
N TYR A 125 10.82 13.48 -16.66
CA TYR A 125 12.25 13.30 -16.47
C TYR A 125 12.66 11.98 -17.13
N GLN A 126 13.85 11.93 -17.73
CA GLN A 126 14.40 10.73 -18.35
C GLN A 126 15.74 10.35 -17.71
N CYS A 127 15.96 9.04 -17.60
CA CYS A 127 17.23 8.52 -17.06
C CYS A 127 17.91 7.62 -18.11
N HIS A 128 19.19 7.85 -18.31
CA HIS A 128 20.04 7.05 -19.21
C HIS A 128 21.05 6.19 -18.44
N ASP A 129 21.07 6.27 -17.11
CA ASP A 129 21.99 5.53 -16.28
C ASP A 129 21.46 4.12 -16.01
N ALA A 130 22.39 3.18 -15.91
CA ALA A 130 22.06 1.78 -15.68
C ALA A 130 21.45 1.50 -14.28
N ASP A 131 21.66 2.38 -13.33
CA ASP A 131 21.21 2.28 -11.94
C ASP A 131 20.14 3.31 -11.56
N LEU A 132 19.62 4.05 -12.54
CA LEU A 132 18.60 5.09 -12.40
C LEU A 132 19.01 6.21 -11.41
N SER A 133 20.30 6.60 -11.42
CA SER A 133 20.85 7.54 -10.45
C SER A 133 20.68 9.02 -10.82
N HIS A 134 20.56 9.35 -12.12
CA HIS A 134 20.45 10.74 -12.58
C HIS A 134 19.30 10.94 -13.55
N TRP A 135 18.31 11.71 -13.14
CA TRP A 135 17.13 12.02 -13.90
C TRP A 135 17.22 13.42 -14.50
N THR A 136 17.12 13.50 -15.81
CA THR A 136 17.22 14.76 -16.57
C THR A 136 15.82 15.26 -16.94
N PRO A 137 15.45 16.49 -16.54
CA PRO A 137 14.16 17.07 -16.93
C PRO A 137 14.10 17.34 -18.43
N LEU A 138 12.93 17.18 -19.04
CA LEU A 138 12.69 17.71 -20.38
C LEU A 138 12.74 19.24 -20.35
N ALA A 139 13.27 19.82 -21.43
CA ALA A 139 13.36 21.29 -21.55
C ALA A 139 11.99 21.98 -21.63
N GLU A 140 10.98 21.23 -22.04
CA GLU A 140 9.60 21.68 -22.19
C GLU A 140 8.77 21.64 -20.92
N ASN A 141 9.35 21.17 -19.78
CA ASN A 141 8.61 21.10 -18.52
C ASN A 141 8.13 22.45 -18.00
N PRO A 142 6.89 22.56 -17.48
CA PRO A 142 5.87 21.49 -17.41
C PRO A 142 5.26 21.21 -18.79
N VAL A 143 5.14 19.93 -19.13
CA VAL A 143 4.56 19.50 -20.41
C VAL A 143 3.03 19.57 -20.44
N ILE A 144 2.39 19.57 -19.26
CA ILE A 144 0.96 19.88 -19.07
C ILE A 144 0.89 20.90 -17.92
N PRO A 145 0.73 22.20 -18.21
CA PRO A 145 0.70 23.26 -17.19
C PRO A 145 -0.55 23.17 -16.30
N ILE A 146 -0.42 23.57 -15.02
CA ILE A 146 -1.54 23.54 -14.06
C ILE A 146 -2.59 24.61 -14.33
N ASP A 147 -2.14 25.80 -14.69
CA ASP A 147 -3.00 26.96 -14.96
C ASP A 147 -3.06 27.18 -16.47
N THR A 148 -3.97 26.48 -17.13
CA THR A 148 -4.19 26.64 -18.56
C THR A 148 -5.67 26.64 -18.88
N ASP A 149 -6.05 27.56 -19.79
CA ASP A 149 -7.37 27.54 -20.40
C ASP A 149 -7.53 26.43 -21.46
N GLU A 150 -6.41 25.77 -21.80
CA GLU A 150 -6.39 24.70 -22.81
C GLU A 150 -7.13 23.44 -22.34
N PHE A 151 -7.08 23.16 -21.03
CA PHE A 151 -7.71 21.97 -20.44
C PHE A 151 -8.63 22.32 -19.27
N PRO A 152 -9.68 23.14 -19.48
CA PRO A 152 -10.52 23.68 -18.40
C PRO A 152 -11.33 22.60 -17.67
N GLU A 153 -11.47 21.40 -18.26
CA GLU A 153 -12.22 20.28 -17.71
C GLU A 153 -11.39 19.43 -16.75
N CYS A 154 -10.06 19.61 -16.74
CA CYS A 154 -9.15 18.80 -15.95
C CYS A 154 -8.70 19.51 -14.68
N VAL A 155 -8.50 18.73 -13.64
CA VAL A 155 -7.70 19.11 -12.47
C VAL A 155 -6.41 18.31 -12.54
N ILE A 156 -5.28 19.01 -12.67
CA ILE A 156 -3.97 18.36 -12.79
C ILE A 156 -3.56 17.79 -11.44
N PHE A 157 -3.45 16.46 -11.36
CA PHE A 157 -3.14 15.75 -10.12
C PHE A 157 -2.61 14.33 -10.39
N ASP A 158 -1.65 13.86 -9.63
CA ASP A 158 -1.08 12.51 -9.57
C ASP A 158 -1.14 11.72 -10.88
N PRO A 159 -0.17 11.90 -11.78
CA PRO A 159 -0.16 11.26 -13.08
C PRO A 159 0.41 9.85 -13.03
N SER A 160 -0.04 9.01 -13.98
CA SER A 160 0.65 7.81 -14.43
C SER A 160 0.73 7.78 -15.95
N GLY A 161 1.49 6.85 -16.53
CA GLY A 161 1.60 6.82 -17.97
C GLY A 161 2.13 5.52 -18.56
N TRP A 162 1.86 5.33 -19.87
CA TRP A 162 2.37 4.18 -20.61
C TRP A 162 2.63 4.52 -22.08
N LYS A 163 3.36 3.65 -22.75
CA LYS A 163 3.59 3.72 -24.20
C LYS A 163 2.87 2.56 -24.89
N GLU A 164 2.13 2.88 -25.94
CA GLU A 164 1.50 1.88 -26.81
C GLU A 164 1.84 2.19 -28.28
N GLY A 165 2.59 1.31 -28.91
CA GLY A 165 3.13 1.54 -30.24
C GLY A 165 4.04 2.78 -30.27
N ASP A 166 3.65 3.79 -31.05
CA ASP A 166 4.36 5.06 -31.20
C ASP A 166 3.68 6.22 -30.41
N THR A 167 2.74 5.89 -29.54
CA THR A 167 1.96 6.87 -28.78
C THR A 167 2.23 6.73 -27.29
N TYR A 168 2.41 7.86 -26.63
CA TYR A 168 2.52 7.97 -25.19
C TYR A 168 1.16 8.41 -24.63
N TYR A 169 0.75 7.80 -23.56
CA TYR A 169 -0.48 8.11 -22.84
C TYR A 169 -0.18 8.53 -21.42
N ALA A 170 -0.98 9.43 -20.88
CA ALA A 170 -0.95 9.81 -19.48
C ALA A 170 -2.37 9.86 -18.91
N LEU A 171 -2.55 9.22 -17.76
CA LEU A 171 -3.72 9.41 -16.92
C LEU A 171 -3.41 10.47 -15.87
N ILE A 172 -4.29 11.43 -15.76
CA ILE A 172 -4.20 12.50 -14.77
C ILE A 172 -5.37 12.32 -13.80
N GLY A 173 -5.07 12.19 -12.52
CA GLY A 173 -6.07 12.09 -11.48
C GLY A 173 -6.95 13.34 -11.42
N ASN A 174 -8.16 13.20 -10.90
CA ASN A 174 -9.10 14.28 -10.72
C ASN A 174 -9.45 14.48 -9.24
N LYS A 175 -9.39 15.73 -8.78
CA LYS A 175 -9.94 16.13 -7.48
C LYS A 175 -11.34 16.72 -7.64
N ASN A 176 -12.22 16.37 -6.73
CA ASN A 176 -13.58 16.88 -6.68
C ASN A 176 -13.63 18.36 -6.28
N HIS A 177 -13.36 19.27 -7.21
CA HIS A 177 -13.37 20.72 -6.94
C HIS A 177 -14.11 21.53 -7.98
N ARG A 178 -14.65 20.92 -9.04
CA ARG A 178 -15.30 21.65 -10.13
C ARG A 178 -16.78 21.30 -10.24
N PRO A 179 -17.63 22.27 -10.59
CA PRO A 179 -19.03 22.01 -10.92
C PRO A 179 -19.14 20.95 -12.03
N GLY A 180 -20.02 19.97 -11.84
CA GLY A 180 -20.22 18.88 -12.80
C GLY A 180 -19.23 17.72 -12.71
N TYR A 181 -18.35 17.68 -11.71
CA TYR A 181 -17.50 16.52 -11.44
C TYR A 181 -18.37 15.30 -11.10
N GLU A 182 -18.12 14.19 -11.76
CA GLU A 182 -18.92 12.96 -11.63
C GLU A 182 -18.27 11.89 -10.72
N GLY A 183 -17.12 12.20 -10.10
CA GLY A 183 -16.34 11.27 -9.27
C GLY A 183 -15.44 10.36 -10.10
N ASP A 184 -14.45 9.76 -9.47
CA ASP A 184 -13.49 8.74 -9.96
C ASP A 184 -13.09 8.74 -11.45
N SER A 185 -13.42 9.77 -12.17
CA SER A 185 -13.05 9.96 -13.57
C SER A 185 -11.60 10.43 -13.68
N THR A 186 -10.79 9.74 -14.45
CA THR A 186 -9.44 10.17 -14.83
C THR A 186 -9.45 10.86 -16.17
N SER A 187 -8.54 11.83 -16.37
CA SER A 187 -8.34 12.54 -17.62
C SER A 187 -7.25 11.86 -18.45
N LEU A 188 -7.57 11.50 -19.68
CA LEU A 188 -6.62 10.92 -20.62
C LEU A 188 -5.98 11.99 -21.48
N PHE A 189 -4.66 11.94 -21.55
CA PHE A 189 -3.84 12.73 -22.45
C PHE A 189 -3.01 11.80 -23.35
N LYS A 190 -2.65 12.27 -24.56
CA LYS A 190 -1.71 11.57 -25.43
C LYS A 190 -0.68 12.50 -26.07
N SER A 191 0.46 11.91 -26.39
CA SER A 191 1.59 12.58 -27.05
C SER A 191 2.27 11.66 -28.06
N LYS A 192 2.98 12.24 -29.02
CA LYS A 192 3.87 11.50 -29.95
C LYS A 192 5.36 11.72 -29.65
N ASP A 193 5.68 12.66 -28.78
CA ASP A 193 7.06 13.10 -28.56
C ASP A 193 7.41 13.39 -27.09
N LEU A 194 6.47 13.10 -26.13
CA LEU A 194 6.53 13.43 -24.71
C LEU A 194 6.51 14.94 -24.38
N LYS A 195 6.55 15.80 -25.37
CA LYS A 195 6.69 17.26 -25.20
C LYS A 195 5.38 17.99 -25.38
N GLN A 196 4.60 17.56 -26.38
CA GLN A 196 3.30 18.13 -26.68
C GLN A 196 2.21 17.11 -26.35
N TRP A 197 1.30 17.48 -25.47
CA TRP A 197 0.21 16.63 -25.00
C TRP A 197 -1.14 17.19 -25.40
N SER A 198 -2.02 16.32 -25.85
CA SER A 198 -3.39 16.63 -26.22
C SER A 198 -4.34 15.96 -25.25
N TYR A 199 -5.27 16.72 -24.69
CA TYR A 199 -6.37 16.19 -23.90
C TYR A 199 -7.36 15.42 -24.81
N ILE A 200 -7.69 14.20 -24.41
CA ILE A 200 -8.60 13.32 -25.15
C ILE A 200 -10.01 13.34 -24.55
N GLY A 201 -10.09 13.41 -23.25
CA GLY A 201 -11.34 13.36 -22.51
C GLY A 201 -11.24 12.55 -21.23
N PRO A 202 -12.37 12.35 -20.54
CA PRO A 202 -12.45 11.41 -19.44
C PRO A 202 -12.12 10.00 -19.92
N PHE A 203 -11.16 9.35 -19.25
CA PHE A 203 -10.79 7.98 -19.56
C PHE A 203 -11.88 6.99 -19.18
N TYR A 204 -12.53 7.25 -18.05
CA TYR A 204 -13.65 6.52 -17.53
C TYR A 204 -14.60 7.45 -16.78
N LYS A 205 -15.90 7.29 -16.97
CA LYS A 205 -16.93 8.00 -16.21
C LYS A 205 -17.59 7.06 -15.22
N SER A 206 -17.72 7.51 -13.98
CA SER A 206 -18.44 6.76 -12.96
C SER A 206 -19.91 6.54 -13.35
N SER A 207 -20.35 5.29 -13.23
CA SER A 207 -21.77 4.94 -13.40
C SER A 207 -22.59 5.19 -12.13
N ARG A 208 -22.01 5.64 -11.05
CA ARG A 208 -22.60 5.74 -9.70
C ARG A 208 -23.03 4.38 -9.13
N ARG A 209 -22.68 3.30 -9.78
CA ARG A 209 -22.96 1.95 -9.29
C ARG A 209 -22.10 1.57 -8.11
N TRP A 210 -20.82 2.02 -8.12
CA TRP A 210 -19.81 1.61 -7.16
C TRP A 210 -19.21 2.77 -6.36
N THR A 211 -19.36 3.98 -6.84
CA THR A 211 -18.68 5.15 -6.31
C THR A 211 -19.64 6.24 -5.90
N ALA A 212 -19.30 6.99 -4.87
CA ALA A 212 -20.08 8.13 -4.41
C ALA A 212 -19.88 9.34 -5.34
N GLU A 213 -20.82 10.28 -5.30
CA GLU A 213 -20.80 11.49 -6.12
C GLU A 213 -19.54 12.36 -5.85
N THR A 214 -18.99 12.28 -4.65
CA THR A 214 -17.87 13.12 -4.21
C THR A 214 -16.52 12.40 -4.27
N GLU A 215 -16.46 11.20 -4.81
CA GLU A 215 -15.20 10.49 -4.92
C GLU A 215 -14.24 11.17 -5.88
N ASP A 216 -13.01 11.31 -5.44
CA ASP A 216 -11.88 11.73 -6.26
C ASP A 216 -11.08 10.52 -6.77
N CYS A 217 -10.17 10.77 -7.71
CA CYS A 217 -9.25 9.79 -8.23
C CYS A 217 -7.82 10.32 -8.14
N ALA A 218 -6.94 9.55 -7.50
CA ALA A 218 -5.53 9.86 -7.31
C ALA A 218 -4.69 8.60 -7.53
N CYS A 219 -3.41 8.76 -7.81
CA CYS A 219 -2.45 7.66 -7.98
C CYS A 219 -3.04 6.55 -8.85
N SER A 220 -3.56 6.90 -10.02
CA SER A 220 -4.14 5.93 -10.94
C SER A 220 -3.03 5.14 -11.62
N ASP A 221 -3.21 3.82 -11.75
CA ASP A 221 -2.34 2.94 -12.50
C ASP A 221 -3.20 2.09 -13.44
N PHE A 222 -2.80 1.98 -14.72
CA PHE A 222 -3.58 1.31 -15.74
C PHE A 222 -2.74 0.33 -16.53
N PHE A 223 -3.13 -0.94 -16.52
CA PHE A 223 -2.36 -2.00 -17.15
C PHE A 223 -3.21 -3.16 -17.65
N ARG A 224 -2.62 -3.97 -18.52
CA ARG A 224 -3.24 -5.21 -18.96
C ARG A 224 -3.30 -6.24 -17.83
N PHE A 225 -4.47 -6.85 -17.65
CA PHE A 225 -4.75 -7.82 -16.60
C PHE A 225 -5.49 -9.05 -17.18
N GLY A 226 -4.75 -10.10 -17.48
CA GLY A 226 -5.26 -11.24 -18.23
C GLY A 226 -5.72 -10.85 -19.63
N GLU A 227 -6.97 -11.14 -19.95
CA GLU A 227 -7.59 -10.74 -21.22
C GLU A 227 -8.24 -9.36 -21.18
N LYS A 228 -8.27 -8.74 -20.00
CA LYS A 228 -8.84 -7.42 -19.72
C LYS A 228 -7.77 -6.42 -19.33
N HIS A 229 -8.22 -5.29 -18.80
CA HIS A 229 -7.38 -4.26 -18.20
C HIS A 229 -7.84 -3.98 -16.78
N MET A 230 -6.92 -3.54 -15.94
CA MET A 230 -7.19 -3.05 -14.60
C MET A 230 -6.88 -1.56 -14.54
N LEU A 231 -7.77 -0.79 -13.94
CA LEU A 231 -7.55 0.57 -13.48
C LEU A 231 -7.54 0.53 -11.96
N LEU A 232 -6.39 0.75 -11.38
CA LEU A 232 -6.17 0.83 -9.94
C LEU A 232 -6.09 2.31 -9.54
N MET A 233 -6.65 2.68 -8.40
CA MET A 233 -6.62 4.06 -7.95
C MET A 233 -6.79 4.21 -6.45
N HIS A 234 -6.39 5.37 -5.95
CA HIS A 234 -6.66 5.83 -4.61
C HIS A 234 -7.75 6.89 -4.61
N THR A 235 -8.61 6.84 -3.59
CA THR A 235 -9.71 7.78 -3.36
C THR A 235 -9.56 8.38 -1.96
N HIS A 236 -9.68 9.71 -1.82
CA HIS A 236 -9.61 10.39 -0.53
C HIS A 236 -11.00 10.68 0.06
N HIS A 237 -12.02 10.82 -0.78
CA HIS A 237 -13.37 11.20 -0.40
C HIS A 237 -14.43 10.27 -0.94
N PRO A 238 -15.53 10.01 -0.19
CA PRO A 238 -15.79 10.43 1.18
C PRO A 238 -14.94 9.69 2.21
N PHE A 239 -14.33 8.57 1.83
CA PHE A 239 -13.44 7.74 2.65
C PHE A 239 -12.16 7.43 1.89
N ASN A 240 -11.06 7.34 2.63
CA ASN A 240 -9.79 6.90 2.09
C ASN A 240 -9.86 5.41 1.70
N LYS A 241 -9.63 5.08 0.44
CA LYS A 241 -9.62 3.69 -0.04
C LYS A 241 -8.74 3.53 -1.29
N CYS A 242 -8.10 2.37 -1.40
CA CYS A 242 -7.58 1.86 -2.65
C CYS A 242 -8.65 0.99 -3.30
N GLN A 243 -8.95 1.22 -4.55
CA GLN A 243 -9.94 0.46 -5.31
C GLN A 243 -9.43 0.17 -6.71
N TYR A 244 -10.04 -0.83 -7.34
CA TYR A 244 -9.72 -1.19 -8.70
C TYR A 244 -10.98 -1.44 -9.52
N TYR A 245 -10.84 -1.26 -10.81
CA TYR A 245 -11.81 -1.67 -11.81
C TYR A 245 -11.16 -2.64 -12.79
N ILE A 246 -11.86 -3.69 -13.18
CA ILE A 246 -11.46 -4.61 -14.25
C ILE A 246 -12.49 -4.48 -15.36
N GLY A 247 -12.03 -4.34 -16.60
CA GLY A 247 -12.89 -4.16 -17.77
C GLY A 247 -12.15 -4.24 -19.08
N HIS A 248 -12.76 -3.83 -20.14
CA HIS A 248 -12.14 -3.76 -21.46
C HIS A 248 -11.74 -2.33 -21.82
N TYR A 249 -10.68 -2.21 -22.61
CA TYR A 249 -10.16 -0.95 -23.12
C TYR A 249 -10.23 -0.97 -24.64
N GLU A 250 -10.94 -0.01 -25.20
CA GLU A 250 -11.14 0.09 -26.64
C GLU A 250 -11.28 1.57 -27.03
N ASN A 251 -10.63 1.96 -28.14
CA ASN A 251 -10.73 3.32 -28.70
C ASN A 251 -10.43 4.42 -27.67
N GLU A 252 -9.34 4.27 -26.91
CA GLU A 252 -8.91 5.25 -25.90
C GLU A 252 -9.95 5.47 -24.77
N THR A 253 -10.82 4.49 -24.51
CA THR A 253 -11.86 4.53 -23.48
C THR A 253 -11.85 3.23 -22.68
N PHE A 254 -11.92 3.33 -21.37
CA PHE A 254 -12.02 2.20 -20.46
C PHE A 254 -13.48 1.96 -20.05
N TYR A 255 -13.92 0.72 -20.16
CA TYR A 255 -15.27 0.27 -19.83
C TYR A 255 -15.20 -0.74 -18.68
N PRO A 256 -15.40 -0.29 -17.42
CA PRO A 256 -15.32 -1.16 -16.26
C PRO A 256 -16.52 -2.10 -16.16
N GLU A 257 -16.25 -3.34 -15.75
CA GLU A 257 -17.25 -4.40 -15.56
C GLU A 257 -17.28 -4.89 -14.11
N ILE A 258 -16.14 -4.85 -13.43
CA ILE A 258 -15.95 -5.28 -12.04
C ILE A 258 -15.33 -4.13 -11.27
N ASN A 259 -15.77 -3.92 -10.04
CA ASN A 259 -15.12 -3.06 -9.06
C ASN A 259 -14.79 -3.88 -7.81
N GLY A 260 -13.64 -3.63 -7.23
CA GLY A 260 -13.23 -4.18 -5.94
C GLY A 260 -12.38 -3.19 -5.15
N GLN A 261 -12.10 -3.54 -3.91
CA GLN A 261 -11.32 -2.69 -3.01
C GLN A 261 -10.13 -3.47 -2.47
N LEU A 262 -8.98 -2.80 -2.39
CA LEU A 262 -7.77 -3.30 -1.73
C LEU A 262 -7.65 -2.74 -0.31
N SER A 263 -8.42 -1.72 0.02
CA SER A 263 -8.52 -1.19 1.38
C SER A 263 -9.95 -0.80 1.71
N HIS A 264 -10.31 -0.88 2.97
CA HIS A 264 -11.64 -0.57 3.50
C HIS A 264 -11.55 0.65 4.42
N ARG A 265 -12.68 1.16 4.90
CA ARG A 265 -12.77 2.45 5.60
C ARG A 265 -11.75 2.62 6.72
N GLU A 266 -11.54 1.62 7.54
CA GLU A 266 -10.64 1.64 8.69
C GLU A 266 -9.21 1.16 8.34
N SER A 267 -8.98 0.85 7.06
CA SER A 267 -7.65 0.50 6.57
C SER A 267 -6.77 1.72 6.46
N LEU A 268 -5.50 1.51 6.74
CA LEU A 268 -4.46 2.51 6.66
C LEU A 268 -3.71 2.50 5.34
N LEU A 269 -4.13 1.62 4.41
CA LEU A 269 -3.51 1.44 3.10
C LEU A 269 -3.92 2.56 2.13
N SER A 270 -2.92 3.17 1.53
CA SER A 270 -3.06 4.29 0.57
C SER A 270 -1.97 4.23 -0.50
N GLY A 271 -2.08 5.07 -1.54
CA GLY A 271 -1.03 5.27 -2.55
C GLY A 271 -0.60 3.97 -3.21
N PRO A 272 -1.50 3.29 -3.97
CA PRO A 272 -1.16 2.05 -4.66
C PRO A 272 -0.16 2.32 -5.78
N GLU A 273 0.79 1.41 -5.94
CA GLU A 273 1.80 1.44 -6.99
C GLU A 273 2.07 0.03 -7.48
N THR A 274 2.28 -0.17 -8.78
CA THR A 274 2.58 -1.49 -9.33
C THR A 274 3.70 -1.45 -10.36
N LEU A 275 4.33 -2.60 -10.59
CA LEU A 275 5.23 -2.84 -11.71
C LEU A 275 5.02 -4.22 -12.30
N ILE A 276 5.44 -4.41 -13.55
CA ILE A 276 5.60 -5.72 -14.16
C ILE A 276 7.07 -6.11 -14.16
N ASP A 277 7.40 -7.32 -13.68
CA ASP A 277 8.77 -7.80 -13.64
C ASP A 277 9.14 -8.65 -14.87
N ASP A 278 10.39 -9.12 -14.95
CA ASP A 278 10.90 -9.98 -16.03
C ASP A 278 10.28 -11.37 -16.07
N LYS A 279 9.57 -11.78 -15.01
CA LYS A 279 8.79 -13.01 -14.94
C LYS A 279 7.34 -12.81 -15.39
N GLY A 280 6.97 -11.59 -15.77
CA GLY A 280 5.61 -11.20 -16.16
C GLY A 280 4.64 -11.11 -15.00
N ARG A 281 5.13 -10.94 -13.77
CA ARG A 281 4.30 -10.76 -12.57
C ARG A 281 3.97 -9.28 -12.39
N ARG A 282 2.71 -8.95 -12.11
CA ARG A 282 2.32 -7.63 -11.64
C ARG A 282 2.45 -7.60 -10.12
N LEU A 283 3.43 -6.85 -9.64
CA LEU A 283 3.73 -6.68 -8.22
C LEU A 283 3.15 -5.36 -7.73
N PHE A 284 2.62 -5.37 -6.52
CA PHE A 284 1.93 -4.24 -5.90
C PHE A 284 2.59 -3.88 -4.58
N TRP A 285 2.60 -2.59 -4.28
CA TRP A 285 2.89 -2.02 -2.97
C TRP A 285 1.90 -0.90 -2.65
N GLY A 286 1.74 -0.66 -1.35
CA GLY A 286 0.99 0.47 -0.84
C GLY A 286 1.65 1.07 0.40
N TRP A 287 1.29 2.29 0.68
CA TRP A 287 1.73 3.00 1.86
C TRP A 287 0.77 2.74 3.03
N ILE A 288 1.32 2.31 4.16
CA ILE A 288 0.58 2.09 5.41
C ILE A 288 0.82 3.27 6.33
N ALA A 289 -0.19 4.10 6.52
CA ALA A 289 -0.11 5.31 7.34
C ALA A 289 0.08 5.00 8.83
N ASP A 290 0.67 5.95 9.55
CA ASP A 290 0.84 5.91 11.01
C ASP A 290 0.37 7.24 11.62
N ALA A 291 -0.29 7.18 12.77
CA ALA A 291 -0.68 8.36 13.53
C ALA A 291 0.40 8.81 14.53
N ARG A 292 1.39 7.97 14.81
CA ARG A 292 2.50 8.29 15.70
C ARG A 292 3.41 9.34 15.08
N ASP A 293 4.09 10.11 15.92
CA ASP A 293 4.93 11.20 15.45
C ASP A 293 6.35 10.71 15.10
N ALA A 294 6.77 10.96 13.85
CA ALA A 294 8.12 10.64 13.41
C ALA A 294 9.22 11.37 14.18
N ASP A 295 8.95 12.54 14.72
CA ASP A 295 9.94 13.30 15.50
C ASP A 295 10.19 12.65 16.88
N GLU A 296 9.19 11.91 17.40
CA GLU A 296 9.32 11.16 18.63
C GLU A 296 10.04 9.83 18.44
N TYR A 297 9.64 9.05 17.42
CA TYR A 297 10.11 7.67 17.22
C TYR A 297 11.24 7.54 16.18
N GLY A 298 11.53 8.60 15.45
CA GLY A 298 12.54 8.60 14.38
C GLY A 298 12.03 8.08 13.03
N TRP A 299 10.83 7.50 12.99
CA TRP A 299 10.20 6.94 11.80
C TRP A 299 8.69 7.02 11.85
N GLN A 300 8.04 6.98 10.70
CA GLN A 300 6.59 6.95 10.57
C GLN A 300 6.21 6.27 9.26
N SER A 301 5.14 5.48 9.31
CA SER A 301 4.60 4.75 8.16
C SER A 301 5.45 3.54 7.73
N ILE A 302 4.87 2.67 6.93
CA ILE A 302 5.44 1.39 6.50
C ILE A 302 5.02 1.16 5.05
N MET A 303 5.81 0.45 4.27
CA MET A 303 5.42 -0.10 2.98
C MET A 303 4.81 -1.48 3.19
N THR A 304 3.76 -1.83 2.46
CA THR A 304 3.26 -3.23 2.44
C THR A 304 4.35 -4.19 2.03
N LEU A 305 4.17 -5.45 2.31
CA LEU A 305 4.90 -6.51 1.65
C LEU A 305 4.63 -6.45 0.13
N PRO A 306 5.51 -7.00 -0.72
CA PRO A 306 5.22 -7.12 -2.14
C PRO A 306 4.09 -8.13 -2.37
N TRP A 307 2.99 -7.68 -2.99
CA TRP A 307 1.89 -8.56 -3.38
C TRP A 307 1.99 -8.91 -4.85
N HIS A 308 1.64 -10.14 -5.20
CA HIS A 308 1.48 -10.56 -6.57
C HIS A 308 -0.01 -10.52 -6.97
N LEU A 309 -0.37 -9.61 -7.86
CA LEU A 309 -1.71 -9.50 -8.40
C LEU A 309 -1.86 -10.44 -9.60
N LYS A 310 -2.81 -11.36 -9.54
CA LYS A 310 -3.03 -12.37 -10.57
C LYS A 310 -4.45 -12.32 -11.12
N PRO A 311 -4.65 -12.43 -12.43
CA PRO A 311 -5.97 -12.69 -12.98
C PRO A 311 -6.38 -14.15 -12.76
N THR A 312 -7.60 -14.37 -12.30
CA THR A 312 -8.22 -15.72 -12.35
C THR A 312 -8.69 -16.04 -13.76
N SER A 313 -9.12 -17.30 -14.01
CA SER A 313 -9.74 -17.70 -15.27
C SER A 313 -11.03 -16.92 -15.60
N GLU A 314 -11.68 -16.33 -14.58
CA GLU A 314 -12.86 -15.49 -14.72
C GLU A 314 -12.51 -13.99 -14.82
N ASN A 315 -11.23 -13.66 -14.96
CA ASN A 315 -10.70 -12.30 -14.91
C ASN A 315 -11.06 -11.54 -13.61
N ARG A 316 -11.13 -12.24 -12.49
CA ARG A 316 -11.17 -11.65 -11.15
C ARG A 316 -9.76 -11.49 -10.60
N LEU A 317 -9.60 -10.71 -9.57
CA LEU A 317 -8.33 -10.49 -8.91
C LEU A 317 -8.05 -11.58 -7.87
N ASN A 318 -6.89 -12.25 -7.98
CA ASN A 318 -6.24 -12.96 -6.89
C ASN A 318 -5.07 -12.14 -6.37
N ILE A 319 -4.88 -12.18 -5.06
CA ILE A 319 -3.81 -11.46 -4.34
C ILE A 319 -3.02 -12.48 -3.51
N GLU A 320 -1.75 -12.63 -3.81
CA GLU A 320 -0.86 -13.52 -3.06
C GLU A 320 0.38 -12.74 -2.56
N PRO A 321 0.97 -13.12 -1.43
CA PRO A 321 2.27 -12.60 -1.06
C PRO A 321 3.32 -13.03 -2.11
N ALA A 322 4.27 -12.17 -2.42
CA ALA A 322 5.35 -12.52 -3.33
C ALA A 322 6.15 -13.72 -2.77
N SER A 323 6.47 -14.67 -3.65
CA SER A 323 7.13 -15.93 -3.25
C SER A 323 8.51 -15.73 -2.61
N GLU A 324 9.15 -14.61 -2.86
CA GLU A 324 10.44 -14.25 -2.28
C GLU A 324 10.40 -14.14 -0.75
N LEU A 325 9.24 -13.81 -0.16
CA LEU A 325 9.03 -13.78 1.30
C LEU A 325 9.32 -15.11 1.98
N GLN A 326 9.18 -16.23 1.26
CA GLN A 326 9.53 -17.56 1.80
C GLN A 326 11.00 -17.68 2.19
N SER A 327 11.88 -16.87 1.60
CA SER A 327 13.32 -16.89 1.95
C SER A 327 13.62 -16.32 3.33
N LEU A 328 12.68 -15.59 3.94
CA LEU A 328 12.80 -15.06 5.29
C LEU A 328 12.39 -16.06 6.38
N ARG A 329 11.75 -17.19 5.99
CA ARG A 329 11.23 -18.18 6.93
C ARG A 329 12.34 -18.97 7.61
N TYR A 330 12.25 -19.09 8.92
CA TYR A 330 13.09 -20.01 9.71
C TYR A 330 12.32 -20.57 10.91
N ASN A 331 12.87 -21.53 11.64
CA ASN A 331 12.25 -22.16 12.79
C ASN A 331 10.78 -22.58 12.59
N PRO A 332 10.46 -23.46 11.62
CA PRO A 332 9.08 -23.88 11.41
C PRO A 332 8.51 -24.59 12.63
N CYS A 333 7.29 -24.24 12.98
CA CYS A 333 6.49 -24.92 13.99
C CYS A 333 5.23 -25.47 13.33
N HIS A 334 5.07 -26.78 13.31
CA HIS A 334 3.89 -27.47 12.82
C HIS A 334 3.02 -27.88 14.00
N VAL A 335 1.75 -27.56 13.93
CA VAL A 335 0.76 -27.96 14.91
C VAL A 335 -0.18 -28.99 14.28
N GLU A 336 -0.51 -30.05 15.00
CA GLU A 336 -1.48 -31.05 14.56
C GLU A 336 -2.87 -30.42 14.40
N ASP A 337 -3.73 -31.07 13.64
CA ASP A 337 -5.12 -30.64 13.42
C ASP A 337 -5.82 -30.42 14.77
N LEU A 338 -6.53 -29.32 14.88
CA LEU A 338 -7.27 -28.93 16.07
C LEU A 338 -8.76 -28.93 15.78
N PHE A 339 -9.54 -29.32 16.78
CA PHE A 339 -11.00 -29.26 16.72
C PHE A 339 -11.50 -28.42 17.88
N LEU A 340 -12.28 -27.40 17.58
CA LEU A 340 -12.90 -26.55 18.61
C LEU A 340 -14.40 -26.76 18.61
N GLU A 341 -14.92 -26.98 19.82
CA GLU A 341 -16.33 -27.06 20.12
C GLU A 341 -16.95 -25.67 20.32
N VAL A 342 -18.26 -25.62 20.49
CA VAL A 342 -19.02 -24.41 20.78
C VAL A 342 -18.44 -23.62 21.94
N GLU A 343 -18.29 -22.29 21.77
CA GLU A 343 -17.78 -21.37 22.80
C GLU A 343 -16.36 -21.73 23.30
N GLN A 344 -15.58 -22.38 22.47
CA GLN A 344 -14.23 -22.76 22.85
C GLN A 344 -13.19 -21.74 22.35
N GLU A 345 -12.26 -21.38 23.23
CA GLU A 345 -11.05 -20.63 22.93
C GLU A 345 -9.83 -21.39 23.51
N ILE A 346 -8.80 -21.54 22.72
CA ILE A 346 -7.57 -22.23 23.13
C ILE A 346 -6.34 -21.40 22.77
N THR A 347 -5.36 -21.33 23.67
CA THR A 347 -4.01 -20.89 23.35
C THR A 347 -3.28 -22.02 22.62
N VAL A 348 -2.65 -21.70 21.50
CA VAL A 348 -1.93 -22.71 20.70
C VAL A 348 -0.44 -22.63 21.02
N ASP A 349 0.06 -23.67 21.66
CA ASP A 349 1.47 -23.78 22.04
C ASP A 349 2.38 -23.74 20.80
N GLY A 350 3.52 -23.04 20.92
CA GLY A 350 4.51 -22.92 19.86
C GLY A 350 4.23 -21.83 18.82
N LEU A 351 3.03 -21.23 18.80
CA LEU A 351 2.71 -20.16 17.85
C LEU A 351 3.03 -18.75 18.34
N ALA A 352 3.34 -18.57 19.63
CA ALA A 352 3.61 -17.25 20.20
C ALA A 352 4.78 -16.55 19.50
N SER A 353 4.53 -15.37 18.93
CA SER A 353 5.54 -14.51 18.27
C SER A 353 5.00 -13.11 18.00
N ASP A 354 5.90 -12.14 17.85
CA ASP A 354 5.62 -10.80 17.37
C ASP A 354 6.23 -10.52 15.98
N CYS A 355 6.82 -11.56 15.35
CA CYS A 355 7.47 -11.45 14.04
C CYS A 355 7.44 -12.82 13.35
N MET A 356 6.36 -13.10 12.58
CA MET A 356 6.10 -14.42 12.03
C MET A 356 5.27 -14.38 10.75
N GLU A 357 5.30 -15.51 10.03
CA GLU A 357 4.24 -15.90 9.11
C GLU A 357 3.49 -17.09 9.72
N LEU A 358 2.16 -17.03 9.70
CA LEU A 358 1.27 -18.07 10.17
C LEU A 358 0.29 -18.48 9.08
N LYS A 359 0.35 -19.74 8.66
CA LYS A 359 -0.62 -20.35 7.75
C LYS A 359 -1.52 -21.32 8.48
N LEU A 360 -2.81 -21.29 8.14
CA LEU A 360 -3.77 -22.25 8.63
C LEU A 360 -5.03 -22.27 7.74
N THR A 361 -5.73 -23.40 7.79
CA THR A 361 -7.00 -23.61 7.09
C THR A 361 -8.09 -23.89 8.13
N ILE A 362 -9.19 -23.12 8.11
CA ILE A 362 -10.34 -23.34 9.00
C ILE A 362 -11.52 -23.89 8.20
N GLU A 363 -11.97 -25.08 8.57
CA GLU A 363 -13.20 -25.71 8.07
C GLU A 363 -14.35 -25.37 9.01
N PRO A 364 -15.33 -24.54 8.62
CA PRO A 364 -16.44 -24.16 9.49
C PRO A 364 -17.55 -25.23 9.48
N HIS A 365 -17.72 -25.95 10.59
CA HIS A 365 -18.82 -26.90 10.77
C HIS A 365 -19.99 -26.24 11.48
N ALA A 366 -20.77 -25.44 10.72
CA ALA A 366 -21.88 -24.63 11.20
C ALA A 366 -21.50 -23.57 12.25
N ALA A 367 -20.23 -23.19 12.33
CA ALA A 367 -19.80 -22.09 13.18
C ALA A 367 -20.26 -20.75 12.60
N GLN A 368 -20.73 -19.85 13.45
CA GLN A 368 -21.18 -18.52 13.02
C GLN A 368 -20.06 -17.49 13.08
N ARG A 369 -19.25 -17.52 14.13
CA ARG A 369 -18.08 -16.66 14.31
C ARG A 369 -16.90 -17.47 14.78
N PHE A 370 -15.80 -17.35 14.06
CA PHE A 370 -14.59 -18.12 14.35
C PHE A 370 -13.35 -17.42 13.79
N GLY A 371 -12.20 -17.77 14.30
CA GLY A 371 -10.95 -17.22 13.78
C GLY A 371 -9.76 -17.33 14.70
N VAL A 372 -8.88 -16.34 14.59
CA VAL A 372 -7.58 -16.28 15.25
C VAL A 372 -7.49 -14.99 16.07
N LYS A 373 -6.95 -15.08 17.27
CA LYS A 373 -6.52 -13.90 18.04
C LYS A 373 -5.00 -13.82 18.04
N LEU A 374 -4.47 -12.66 17.77
CA LEU A 374 -3.04 -12.37 17.75
C LEU A 374 -2.69 -11.36 18.84
N PHE A 375 -1.42 -11.31 19.20
CA PHE A 375 -0.92 -10.39 20.22
C PHE A 375 -1.71 -10.48 21.53
N CYS A 376 -2.12 -11.71 21.90
CA CYS A 376 -2.81 -11.88 23.16
C CYS A 376 -1.82 -11.82 24.33
N SER A 377 -2.14 -10.97 25.31
CA SER A 377 -1.56 -11.09 26.64
C SER A 377 -2.23 -12.27 27.39
N PRO A 378 -1.59 -12.88 28.40
CA PRO A 378 -2.16 -14.02 29.12
C PRO A 378 -3.54 -13.74 29.73
N ASP A 379 -3.79 -12.50 30.13
CA ASP A 379 -5.03 -12.02 30.72
C ASP A 379 -6.01 -11.38 29.70
N LEU A 380 -5.65 -11.37 28.40
CA LEU A 380 -6.41 -10.76 27.32
C LEU A 380 -6.66 -9.24 27.45
N GLU A 381 -5.89 -8.54 28.26
CA GLU A 381 -5.92 -7.08 28.29
C GLU A 381 -5.54 -6.49 26.91
N GLU A 382 -4.53 -7.11 26.25
CA GLU A 382 -4.18 -6.85 24.88
C GLU A 382 -4.53 -8.07 24.01
N GLN A 383 -5.21 -7.82 22.89
CA GLN A 383 -5.51 -8.80 21.85
C GLN A 383 -5.96 -8.11 20.56
N THR A 384 -5.67 -8.72 19.42
CA THR A 384 -6.23 -8.37 18.11
C THR A 384 -7.04 -9.56 17.63
N VAL A 385 -8.34 -9.37 17.40
CA VAL A 385 -9.25 -10.45 17.01
C VAL A 385 -9.49 -10.43 15.50
N ILE A 386 -9.14 -11.53 14.85
CA ILE A 386 -9.33 -11.75 13.42
C ILE A 386 -10.40 -12.82 13.29
N ARG A 387 -11.58 -12.46 12.77
CA ARG A 387 -12.69 -13.39 12.69
C ARG A 387 -13.42 -13.33 11.35
N TYR A 388 -13.98 -14.46 10.98
CA TYR A 388 -15.02 -14.54 9.98
C TYR A 388 -16.39 -14.55 10.69
N ASP A 389 -17.34 -13.80 10.16
CA ASP A 389 -18.73 -13.70 10.62
C ASP A 389 -19.66 -14.13 9.48
N THR A 390 -20.27 -15.30 9.62
CA THR A 390 -21.09 -15.92 8.57
C THR A 390 -22.42 -15.19 8.37
N GLU A 391 -22.96 -14.57 9.42
CA GLU A 391 -24.19 -13.78 9.33
C GLU A 391 -23.97 -12.50 8.53
N GLN A 392 -22.85 -11.84 8.78
CA GLN A 392 -22.45 -10.61 8.06
C GLN A 392 -21.82 -10.90 6.69
N GLN A 393 -21.42 -12.14 6.41
CA GLN A 393 -20.57 -12.51 5.27
C GLN A 393 -19.37 -11.57 5.17
N ALA A 394 -18.64 -11.45 6.26
CA ALA A 394 -17.57 -10.50 6.39
C ALA A 394 -16.40 -11.04 7.22
N PHE A 395 -15.22 -10.62 6.81
CA PHE A 395 -14.02 -10.77 7.60
C PHE A 395 -13.83 -9.54 8.46
N VAL A 396 -13.61 -9.71 9.76
CA VAL A 396 -13.52 -8.60 10.70
C VAL A 396 -12.19 -8.65 11.45
N VAL A 397 -11.46 -7.55 11.43
CA VAL A 397 -10.29 -7.33 12.29
C VAL A 397 -10.69 -6.34 13.36
N ASP A 398 -10.85 -6.82 14.60
CA ASP A 398 -11.16 -6.01 15.77
C ASP A 398 -9.85 -5.71 16.52
N PHE A 399 -9.45 -4.43 16.52
CA PHE A 399 -8.22 -3.96 17.14
C PHE A 399 -8.47 -2.96 18.28
N GLU A 400 -9.69 -2.95 18.84
CA GLU A 400 -10.06 -2.10 19.98
C GLU A 400 -9.16 -2.32 21.20
N ASN A 401 -8.77 -3.56 21.44
CA ASN A 401 -7.88 -3.96 22.53
C ASN A 401 -6.49 -4.38 22.05
N ALA A 402 -6.05 -3.91 20.87
CA ALA A 402 -4.70 -4.21 20.39
C ALA A 402 -3.60 -3.48 21.16
N SER A 403 -3.95 -2.57 22.07
CA SER A 403 -3.05 -1.86 22.96
C SER A 403 -3.71 -1.59 24.31
N ASN A 404 -2.97 -1.70 25.38
CA ASN A 404 -3.37 -1.22 26.70
C ASN A 404 -3.14 0.30 26.88
N ASP A 405 -2.36 0.93 26.01
CA ASP A 405 -2.24 2.39 25.94
C ASP A 405 -3.40 3.00 25.15
N LYS A 406 -4.42 3.45 25.87
CA LYS A 406 -5.61 4.07 25.26
C LYS A 406 -5.40 5.52 24.79
N THR A 407 -4.20 6.07 24.90
CA THR A 407 -3.84 7.37 24.32
C THR A 407 -3.42 7.26 22.86
N LEU A 408 -3.06 6.07 22.42
CA LEU A 408 -2.70 5.81 21.02
C LEU A 408 -3.91 6.00 20.10
N SER A 409 -3.62 6.44 18.91
CA SER A 409 -4.59 6.64 17.85
C SER A 409 -4.15 5.94 16.57
N TYR A 410 -5.11 5.72 15.69
CA TYR A 410 -4.88 5.11 14.38
C TYR A 410 -5.23 6.14 13.30
N ARG A 411 -4.49 6.14 12.22
CA ARG A 411 -4.72 7.05 11.11
C ARG A 411 -5.38 6.31 9.95
N CYS A 412 -6.52 6.84 9.49
CA CYS A 412 -7.20 6.37 8.30
C CYS A 412 -7.30 7.54 7.32
N GLY A 413 -6.40 7.59 6.35
CA GLY A 413 -6.28 8.73 5.46
C GLY A 413 -6.10 10.05 6.22
N ARG A 414 -7.09 10.93 6.17
CA ARG A 414 -7.11 12.20 6.91
C ARG A 414 -7.74 12.10 8.29
N GLU A 415 -8.43 11.02 8.59
CA GLU A 415 -9.08 10.80 9.87
C GLU A 415 -8.09 10.20 10.88
N VAL A 416 -8.27 10.55 12.14
CA VAL A 416 -7.57 9.96 13.28
C VAL A 416 -8.60 9.24 14.14
N LEU A 417 -8.50 7.93 14.18
CA LEU A 417 -9.38 7.07 14.95
C LEU A 417 -8.84 6.88 16.37
N LYS A 418 -9.71 7.00 17.36
CA LYS A 418 -9.45 6.70 18.76
C LYS A 418 -10.30 5.51 19.20
N SER A 419 -10.04 5.00 20.40
CA SER A 419 -10.84 3.93 21.01
C SER A 419 -12.36 4.20 20.92
N GLY A 420 -13.15 3.13 20.82
CA GLY A 420 -14.61 3.17 20.69
C GLY A 420 -15.13 2.68 19.36
N GLY A 421 -14.74 1.48 18.94
CA GLY A 421 -15.21 0.82 17.72
C GLY A 421 -14.14 0.64 16.65
N LEU A 422 -12.91 0.39 17.06
CA LEU A 422 -11.77 0.16 16.16
C LEU A 422 -11.88 -1.23 15.51
N LYS A 423 -12.61 -1.28 14.39
CA LYS A 423 -12.85 -2.51 13.61
C LYS A 423 -12.74 -2.21 12.13
N GLN A 424 -11.96 -3.03 11.43
CA GLN A 424 -11.99 -3.08 9.97
C GLN A 424 -12.90 -4.24 9.54
N THR A 425 -13.93 -3.96 8.75
CA THR A 425 -14.88 -4.95 8.24
C THR A 425 -14.76 -5.04 6.73
N VAL A 426 -14.48 -6.23 6.25
CA VAL A 426 -14.24 -6.53 4.83
C VAL A 426 -15.29 -7.49 4.34
N PRO A 427 -16.17 -7.09 3.40
CA PRO A 427 -17.12 -8.01 2.79
C PRO A 427 -16.39 -9.18 2.13
N PHE A 428 -16.74 -10.38 2.53
CA PHE A 428 -16.16 -11.62 2.01
C PHE A 428 -17.19 -12.75 2.15
N ALA A 429 -17.62 -13.30 1.04
CA ALA A 429 -18.57 -14.40 1.04
C ALA A 429 -17.84 -15.73 0.94
N LEU A 430 -17.83 -16.50 2.02
CA LEU A 430 -17.34 -17.87 2.04
C LEU A 430 -18.44 -18.80 1.52
N GLY A 431 -18.13 -19.65 0.54
CA GLY A 431 -19.06 -20.65 0.04
C GLY A 431 -19.41 -21.71 1.09
N ASP A 432 -20.55 -22.38 0.94
CA ASP A 432 -21.11 -23.31 1.94
C ASP A 432 -20.14 -24.42 2.37
N ASP A 433 -19.32 -24.94 1.47
CA ASP A 433 -18.33 -26.00 1.75
C ASP A 433 -16.89 -25.48 1.60
N GLN A 434 -16.69 -24.18 1.53
CA GLN A 434 -15.38 -23.57 1.36
C GLN A 434 -14.68 -23.40 2.71
N ALA A 435 -13.44 -23.84 2.79
CA ALA A 435 -12.58 -23.54 3.93
C ALA A 435 -12.05 -22.10 3.88
N LEU A 436 -11.78 -21.56 5.05
CA LEU A 436 -11.11 -20.27 5.19
C LEU A 436 -9.59 -20.50 5.26
N GLU A 437 -8.89 -20.18 4.17
CA GLU A 437 -7.43 -20.27 4.12
C GLU A 437 -6.84 -18.92 4.52
N LEU A 438 -5.98 -18.92 5.52
CA LEU A 438 -5.32 -17.72 6.03
C LEU A 438 -3.79 -17.84 5.90
N ASP A 439 -3.19 -16.80 5.34
CA ASP A 439 -1.75 -16.57 5.35
C ASP A 439 -1.50 -15.21 6.01
N ILE A 440 -1.00 -15.23 7.24
CA ILE A 440 -0.93 -14.07 8.13
C ILE A 440 0.53 -13.71 8.38
N PHE A 441 0.91 -12.51 7.97
CA PHE A 441 2.20 -11.91 8.26
C PHE A 441 2.09 -10.96 9.44
N VAL A 442 2.87 -11.20 10.46
CA VAL A 442 2.92 -10.38 11.69
C VAL A 442 4.31 -9.80 11.84
N ASP A 443 4.40 -8.47 11.90
CA ASP A 443 5.67 -7.78 12.10
C ASP A 443 5.53 -6.65 13.11
N ARG A 444 5.55 -7.02 14.40
CA ARG A 444 5.46 -6.13 15.56
C ARG A 444 4.23 -5.24 15.60
N SER A 445 4.14 -4.26 14.72
CA SER A 445 3.07 -3.25 14.73
C SER A 445 2.22 -3.26 13.45
N VAL A 446 2.39 -4.26 12.61
CA VAL A 446 1.60 -4.43 11.39
C VAL A 446 1.23 -5.89 11.18
N ILE A 447 0.03 -6.10 10.65
CA ILE A 447 -0.49 -7.40 10.24
C ILE A 447 -0.95 -7.28 8.79
N GLU A 448 -0.53 -8.21 7.94
CA GLU A 448 -1.10 -8.42 6.61
C GLU A 448 -1.73 -9.81 6.56
N ILE A 449 -2.99 -9.90 6.16
CA ILE A 449 -3.78 -11.13 6.19
C ILE A 449 -4.27 -11.41 4.78
N PHE A 450 -3.73 -12.44 4.15
CA PHE A 450 -4.22 -12.95 2.87
C PHE A 450 -5.29 -14.00 3.14
N VAL A 451 -6.48 -13.79 2.57
CA VAL A 451 -7.66 -14.62 2.77
C VAL A 451 -8.04 -15.25 1.45
N ASN A 452 -7.98 -16.57 1.36
CA ASN A 452 -8.34 -17.39 0.18
C ASN A 452 -7.71 -16.89 -1.14
N SER A 453 -6.57 -16.18 -1.07
CA SER A 453 -5.96 -15.47 -2.20
C SER A 453 -6.90 -14.44 -2.90
N GLU A 454 -8.01 -14.07 -2.31
CA GLU A 454 -8.98 -13.13 -2.89
C GLU A 454 -8.87 -11.74 -2.30
N VAL A 455 -8.49 -11.65 -1.02
CA VAL A 455 -8.41 -10.39 -0.27
C VAL A 455 -7.11 -10.35 0.52
N CYS A 456 -6.49 -9.17 0.60
CA CYS A 456 -5.46 -8.88 1.59
C CYS A 456 -5.94 -7.74 2.50
N ILE A 457 -5.85 -7.97 3.82
CA ILE A 457 -6.25 -7.01 4.84
C ILE A 457 -5.00 -6.52 5.56
N VAL A 458 -4.80 -5.21 5.57
CA VAL A 458 -3.67 -4.56 6.23
C VAL A 458 -4.15 -3.82 7.47
N GLN A 459 -3.55 -4.10 8.61
CA GLN A 459 -3.89 -3.43 9.87
C GLN A 459 -2.66 -3.07 10.70
N ARG A 460 -2.62 -1.81 11.18
CA ARG A 460 -1.67 -1.40 12.23
C ARG A 460 -2.21 -1.80 13.60
N VAL A 461 -1.32 -2.28 14.45
CA VAL A 461 -1.60 -2.63 15.86
C VAL A 461 -0.44 -2.15 16.73
N TYR A 462 -0.71 -1.87 18.00
CA TYR A 462 0.31 -1.32 18.89
C TYR A 462 0.35 -2.05 20.24
N PRO A 463 0.75 -3.35 20.27
CA PRO A 463 0.87 -4.09 21.52
C PRO A 463 1.99 -3.51 22.39
N MET A 464 1.63 -3.04 23.58
CA MET A 464 2.57 -2.35 24.47
C MET A 464 3.18 -3.29 25.51
N ARG A 465 2.57 -4.43 25.77
CA ARG A 465 3.08 -5.42 26.73
C ARG A 465 4.10 -6.36 26.08
N PRO A 466 5.19 -6.72 26.75
CA PRO A 466 6.19 -7.64 26.21
C PRO A 466 5.69 -9.10 26.13
N ASP A 467 4.64 -9.44 26.89
CA ASP A 467 4.00 -10.76 26.93
C ASP A 467 2.80 -10.89 25.99
N SER A 468 2.44 -9.85 25.26
CA SER A 468 1.39 -9.88 24.21
C SER A 468 1.90 -10.56 22.94
N LYS A 469 2.04 -11.88 22.97
CA LYS A 469 2.57 -12.69 21.87
C LYS A 469 1.81 -13.97 21.60
N GLU A 470 0.85 -14.33 22.49
CA GLU A 470 0.09 -15.57 22.32
C GLU A 470 -0.79 -15.50 21.07
N VAL A 471 -0.94 -16.67 20.47
CA VAL A 471 -1.92 -16.91 19.39
C VAL A 471 -3.00 -17.81 19.97
N ARG A 472 -4.26 -17.41 19.78
CA ARG A 472 -5.41 -18.21 20.20
C ARG A 472 -6.32 -18.47 19.03
N LEU A 473 -6.94 -19.65 19.02
CA LEU A 473 -8.02 -20.00 18.12
C LEU A 473 -9.32 -20.01 18.91
N PHE A 474 -10.41 -19.60 18.27
CA PHE A 474 -11.71 -19.55 18.91
C PHE A 474 -12.85 -19.89 17.96
N CYS A 475 -13.95 -20.36 18.52
CA CYS A 475 -15.18 -20.67 17.81
C CYS A 475 -16.37 -20.29 18.70
N GLU A 476 -17.31 -19.56 18.13
CA GLU A 476 -18.60 -19.22 18.72
C GLU A 476 -19.71 -19.84 17.87
N ASP A 477 -20.77 -20.33 18.51
CA ASP A 477 -21.96 -20.88 17.84
C ASP A 477 -21.67 -21.93 16.76
N GLY A 478 -21.11 -23.06 17.12
CA GLY A 478 -20.84 -24.16 16.20
C GLY A 478 -19.50 -24.84 16.48
N ARG A 479 -18.90 -25.41 15.47
CA ARG A 479 -17.63 -26.14 15.54
C ARG A 479 -16.73 -25.74 14.40
N ILE A 480 -15.44 -25.87 14.59
CA ILE A 480 -14.44 -25.74 13.53
C ILE A 480 -13.40 -26.86 13.60
N ALA A 481 -12.87 -27.23 12.45
CA ALA A 481 -11.62 -27.94 12.35
C ALA A 481 -10.55 -26.97 11.82
N VAL A 482 -9.39 -26.94 12.44
CA VAL A 482 -8.26 -26.12 11.98
C VAL A 482 -7.14 -27.04 11.55
N ARG A 483 -6.69 -26.89 10.30
CA ARG A 483 -5.73 -27.78 9.65
C ARG A 483 -4.56 -27.00 9.09
N ASP A 484 -3.53 -27.74 8.70
CA ASP A 484 -2.34 -27.20 8.02
C ASP A 484 -1.69 -26.03 8.77
N ILE A 485 -1.68 -26.11 10.10
CA ILE A 485 -1.19 -25.03 10.95
C ILE A 485 0.34 -25.06 10.94
N VAL A 486 0.92 -24.03 10.31
CA VAL A 486 2.38 -23.86 10.25
C VAL A 486 2.74 -22.42 10.57
N LYS A 487 3.65 -22.23 11.52
CA LYS A 487 4.25 -20.93 11.81
C LYS A 487 5.73 -20.94 11.45
N TRP A 488 6.23 -19.87 10.89
CA TRP A 488 7.65 -19.56 10.74
C TRP A 488 7.98 -18.27 11.46
N GLU A 489 9.14 -18.20 12.09
CA GLU A 489 9.75 -16.91 12.41
C GLU A 489 10.23 -16.27 11.13
N MET A 490 10.21 -14.92 11.06
CA MET A 490 10.63 -14.16 9.88
C MET A 490 11.92 -13.41 10.16
N ASP A 491 12.88 -13.56 9.26
CA ASP A 491 14.17 -12.87 9.36
C ASP A 491 14.04 -11.38 9.06
N ALA A 492 14.93 -10.60 9.63
CA ALA A 492 14.90 -9.15 9.48
C ALA A 492 15.55 -8.72 8.17
N THR A 493 14.90 -7.81 7.45
CA THR A 493 15.47 -7.19 6.23
C THR A 493 15.91 -5.74 6.47
N ASN A 494 15.40 -5.09 7.52
CA ASN A 494 15.82 -3.75 7.89
C ASN A 494 17.21 -3.77 8.53
N PRO A 495 18.15 -2.92 8.09
CA PRO A 495 19.56 -3.02 8.47
C PRO A 495 19.89 -2.56 9.89
N TRP A 496 18.92 -2.02 10.67
CA TRP A 496 19.13 -1.53 12.05
C TRP A 496 17.88 -1.71 12.92
#